data_0b2e422dc2e276d968f400c7600d211f
#
_entry.id   0b2e422dc2e276d968f400c7600d211f
#
_cell.length_a   1.000
_cell.length_b   1.000
_cell.length_c   1.000
_cell.angle_alpha   90.00
_cell.angle_beta   90.00
_cell.angle_gamma   90.00
#
_symmetry.space_group_name_H-M   'P 1'
#
loop_
_entity.id
_entity.type
_entity.pdbx_description
1 polymer ?
#
loop_
_entity_poly.entity_id
_entity_poly.type
_entity_poly.pdbx_seq_one_letter_code
_entity_poly.pdbx_strand_id
1 'polypeptide(L)' 'MAYETLLLEKQGYIAILTLNRPPTNSVSYAMLEELDRVFDELASDKEVRVLVLTGAGD' A
#
# COMPACT_ATOMS: atom_id res chain seq x y z
N MET A 1 -4.00 9.77 -1.63
CA MET A 1 -5.14 9.40 -0.79
C MET A 1 -4.63 8.76 0.49
N ALA A 2 -5.26 9.10 1.61
CA ALA A 2 -4.83 8.57 2.90
C ALA A 2 -5.57 7.27 3.23
N TYR A 3 -4.84 6.30 3.74
CA TYR A 3 -5.39 5.02 4.18
C TYR A 3 -5.15 4.86 5.68
N GLU A 4 -6.00 4.11 6.35
CA GLU A 4 -5.86 3.88 7.80
C GLU A 4 -4.86 2.79 8.12
N THR A 5 -4.81 1.73 7.31
CA THR A 5 -3.98 0.57 7.58
C THR A 5 -2.79 0.46 6.63
N LEU A 6 -2.67 1.37 5.69
CA LEU A 6 -1.63 1.36 4.66
C LEU A 6 -0.99 2.73 4.53
N LEU A 7 0.27 2.73 4.16
CA LEU A 7 0.97 3.93 3.73
C LEU A 7 1.40 3.71 2.28
N LEU A 8 1.07 4.65 1.42
CA LEU A 8 1.45 4.57 0.01
C LEU A 8 2.32 5.76 -0.35
N GLU A 9 3.51 5.48 -0.85
CA GLU A 9 4.41 6.50 -1.36
C GLU A 9 4.74 6.20 -2.80
N LYS A 10 5.02 7.25 -3.55
CA LYS A 10 5.37 7.14 -4.95
C LYS A 10 6.65 7.91 -5.19
N GLN A 11 7.65 7.23 -5.75
CA GLN A 11 8.94 7.83 -6.09
C GLN A 11 9.26 7.48 -7.54
N GLY A 12 9.00 8.42 -8.44
CA GLY A 12 9.19 8.18 -9.87
C GLY A 12 8.32 7.02 -10.36
N TYR A 13 8.95 5.94 -10.79
CA TYR A 13 8.25 4.75 -11.30
C TYR A 13 7.90 3.75 -10.21
N ILE A 14 8.34 4.00 -8.98
CA ILE A 14 8.23 3.04 -7.89
C ILE A 14 7.13 3.47 -6.93
N ALA A 15 6.20 2.56 -6.64
CA ALA A 15 5.23 2.73 -5.58
C ALA A 15 5.68 1.87 -4.40
N ILE A 16 5.71 2.45 -3.20
CA ILE A 16 6.07 1.75 -1.98
C ILE A 16 4.82 1.67 -1.11
N LEU A 17 4.34 0.46 -0.92
CA LEU A 17 3.13 0.19 -0.13
C LEU A 17 3.55 -0.45 1.18
N THR A 18 3.28 0.24 2.28
CA THR A 18 3.65 -0.21 3.61
C THR A 18 2.40 -0.65 4.36
N LEU A 19 2.40 -1.89 4.84
CA LEU A 19 1.37 -2.35 5.76
C LEU A 19 1.61 -1.70 7.11
N ASN A 20 0.63 -0.96 7.60
CA ASN A 20 0.81 -0.12 8.80
C ASN A 20 -0.12 -0.53 9.92
N ARG A 21 0.05 -1.75 10.39
CA ARG A 21 -0.63 -2.29 11.58
C ARG A 21 0.36 -3.02 12.47
N PRO A 22 1.40 -2.33 12.95
CA PRO A 22 2.38 -2.97 13.81
C PRO A 22 1.75 -3.42 15.13
N PRO A 23 2.34 -4.40 15.82
CA PRO A 23 3.60 -5.05 15.43
C PRO A 23 3.47 -6.18 14.43
N THR A 24 2.28 -6.75 14.25
CA THR A 24 2.10 -7.96 13.44
C THR A 24 1.74 -7.67 11.99
N ASN A 25 1.21 -6.49 11.70
CA ASN A 25 0.68 -6.13 10.39
C ASN A 25 -0.35 -7.14 9.88
N SER A 26 -1.21 -7.59 10.80
CA SER A 26 -2.25 -8.56 10.49
C SER A 26 -3.24 -7.99 9.48
N VAL A 27 -3.65 -8.83 8.54
CA VAL A 27 -4.63 -8.46 7.54
C VAL A 27 -6.02 -8.46 8.16
N SER A 28 -6.74 -7.34 8.00
CA SER A 28 -8.12 -7.20 8.44
C SER A 28 -9.00 -6.91 7.23
N TYR A 29 -10.32 -6.92 7.44
CA TYR A 29 -11.24 -6.55 6.36
C TYR A 29 -10.99 -5.11 5.89
N ALA A 30 -10.71 -4.21 6.82
CA ALA A 30 -10.39 -2.82 6.46
C ALA A 30 -9.14 -2.75 5.59
N MET A 31 -8.10 -3.52 5.94
CA MET A 31 -6.87 -3.56 5.14
C MET A 31 -7.13 -4.17 3.76
N LEU A 32 -7.95 -5.22 3.67
CA LEU A 32 -8.28 -5.84 2.39
C LEU A 32 -9.01 -4.85 1.48
N GLU A 33 -9.95 -4.08 2.01
CA GLU A 33 -10.63 -3.06 1.24
C GLU A 33 -9.68 -1.98 0.74
N GLU A 34 -8.76 -1.55 1.60
CA GLU A 34 -7.78 -0.55 1.22
C GLU A 34 -6.80 -1.08 0.18
N LEU A 35 -6.36 -2.33 0.33
CA LEU A 35 -5.50 -2.97 -0.67
C LEU A 35 -6.17 -3.02 -2.03
N ASP A 36 -7.45 -3.35 -2.07
CA ASP A 36 -8.21 -3.38 -3.31
C ASP A 36 -8.21 -2.01 -3.99
N ARG A 37 -8.45 -0.96 -3.22
CA ARG A 37 -8.43 0.40 -3.74
C ARG A 37 -7.05 0.82 -4.23
N VAL A 38 -6.01 0.46 -3.50
CA VAL A 38 -4.64 0.77 -3.89
C VAL A 38 -4.29 0.08 -5.20
N PHE A 39 -4.62 -1.20 -5.32
CA PHE A 39 -4.33 -1.94 -6.55
C PHE A 39 -5.07 -1.37 -7.74
N ASP A 40 -6.33 -0.96 -7.57
CA ASP A 40 -7.08 -0.28 -8.63
C ASP A 40 -6.41 1.03 -9.03
N GLU A 41 -6.01 1.82 -8.04
CA GLU A 41 -5.35 3.10 -8.28
C GLU A 41 -4.04 2.90 -9.03
N LEU A 42 -3.22 1.94 -8.59
CA LEU A 42 -1.93 1.67 -9.21
C LEU A 42 -2.08 1.07 -10.61
N ALA A 43 -3.10 0.23 -10.82
CA ALA A 43 -3.36 -0.34 -12.14
C ALA A 43 -3.71 0.74 -13.16
N SER A 44 -4.31 1.84 -12.71
CA SER A 44 -4.65 2.97 -13.57
C SER A 44 -3.51 3.96 -13.72
N ASP A 45 -2.47 3.85 -12.92
CA ASP A 45 -1.35 4.79 -12.94
C ASP A 45 -0.29 4.33 -13.93
N LYS A 46 -0.21 5.03 -15.04
CA LYS A 46 0.71 4.66 -16.12
C LYS A 46 2.18 4.92 -15.79
N GLU A 47 2.45 5.68 -14.75
CA GLU A 47 3.82 5.99 -14.36
C GLU A 47 4.42 4.90 -13.47
N VAL A 48 3.59 4.17 -12.74
CA VAL A 48 4.06 3.14 -11.81
C VAL A 48 4.45 1.88 -12.58
N ARG A 49 5.68 1.43 -12.37
CA ARG A 49 6.23 0.24 -13.01
C ARG A 49 6.66 -0.83 -12.02
N VAL A 50 6.91 -0.43 -10.79
CA VAL A 50 7.37 -1.34 -9.74
C VAL A 50 6.58 -1.05 -8.47
N LEU A 51 6.14 -2.12 -7.82
CA LEU A 51 5.50 -2.02 -6.51
C LEU A 51 6.36 -2.72 -5.48
N VAL A 52 6.74 -2.00 -4.44
CA VAL A 52 7.46 -2.56 -3.29
C VAL A 52 6.48 -2.69 -2.16
N LEU A 53 6.36 -3.89 -1.60
CA LEU A 53 5.48 -4.15 -0.46
C LEU A 53 6.34 -4.40 0.77
N THR A 54 6.05 -3.68 1.84
CA THR A 54 6.81 -3.82 3.09
C THR A 54 5.87 -3.65 4.28
N GLY A 55 6.36 -3.97 5.47
CA GLY A 55 5.59 -3.81 6.70
C GLY A 55 6.23 -2.76 7.60
N ALA A 56 5.39 -2.00 8.30
CA ALA A 56 5.83 -1.03 9.29
C ALA A 56 6.22 -1.74 10.60
N GLY A 57 7.09 -1.11 11.37
CA GLY A 57 7.55 -1.65 12.62
C GLY A 57 8.79 -2.53 12.46
N ASP A 58 9.02 -3.35 13.46
CA ASP A 58 10.24 -4.17 13.51
C ASP A 58 10.12 -5.46 12.70
#